data_d941339114cfb1b2f0af2fbaac41414e
#
_entry.id   d941339114cfb1b2f0af2fbaac41414e
#
_cell.length_a   1.000
_cell.length_b   1.000
_cell.length_c   1.000
_cell.angle_alpha   90.00
_cell.angle_beta   90.00
_cell.angle_gamma   90.00
#
_symmetry.space_group_name_H-M   'P 1'
#
loop_
_entity.id
_entity.type
_entity.pdbx_description
1 polymer ?
#
loop_
_entity_poly.entity_id
_entity_poly.type
_entity_poly.pdbx_seq_one_letter_code
_entity_poly.pdbx_strand_id
1 'polypeptide(L)'
;MNVSTTILEIRNLKARIAEDGTEILKGVDLTVRAGEVHAIMGPNGSGKSTLAHVLAGRDGYEVTDGTVLYKGMDLLSMAPEERAREGVFLSFQYPVEIPGVANTYFLRMALNAIRKHRGLPEIDAMDFLSLVEEKAALVEMEDALLSRNVNEGFSGGEKKRNEIFQMAVLDPTLALLDETDSGLDIDALRVVASGVNSLRSADRAMLLITHYQRLLNYIIPDVIHVLSGGRIVRTGDKSLALLLEEKGYGWLEEEAAVGAGTAS
;
A
#
# COMPACT_ATOMS: atom_id res chain seq x y z
N MET A 1 22.51 8.56 -17.02
CA MET A 1 21.27 7.83 -16.71
C MET A 1 21.22 7.71 -15.17
N ASN A 2 20.34 8.44 -14.51
CA ASN A 2 20.15 8.25 -13.06
C ASN A 2 19.59 6.84 -12.87
N VAL A 3 20.36 5.95 -12.28
CA VAL A 3 19.86 4.63 -11.84
C VAL A 3 18.89 4.92 -10.68
N SER A 4 17.60 4.81 -10.94
CA SER A 4 16.58 5.01 -9.88
C SER A 4 16.85 4.00 -8.75
N THR A 5 16.90 4.50 -7.52
CA THR A 5 17.21 3.69 -6.32
C THR A 5 16.10 2.65 -6.08
N THR A 6 16.46 1.39 -5.88
CA THR A 6 15.49 0.36 -5.49
C THR A 6 15.00 0.61 -4.07
N ILE A 7 13.69 0.76 -3.90
CA ILE A 7 13.03 0.94 -2.60
C ILE A 7 12.61 -0.42 -2.02
N LEU A 8 12.00 -1.27 -2.85
CA LEU A 8 11.53 -2.60 -2.43
C LEU A 8 12.04 -3.65 -3.42
N GLU A 9 12.65 -4.69 -2.91
CA GLU A 9 13.05 -5.87 -3.69
C GLU A 9 12.57 -7.14 -2.98
N ILE A 10 11.76 -7.92 -3.67
CA ILE A 10 11.20 -9.18 -3.19
C ILE A 10 11.72 -10.28 -4.10
N ARG A 11 12.26 -11.35 -3.52
CA ARG A 11 12.74 -12.52 -4.24
C ARG A 11 12.15 -13.79 -3.65
N ASN A 12 11.44 -14.56 -4.46
CA ASN A 12 10.85 -15.87 -4.16
C ASN A 12 10.06 -15.88 -2.83
N LEU A 13 9.34 -14.79 -2.51
CA LEU A 13 8.62 -14.68 -1.23
C LEU A 13 7.52 -15.73 -1.16
N LYS A 14 7.58 -16.58 -0.13
CA LYS A 14 6.54 -17.55 0.23
C LYS A 14 6.04 -17.22 1.63
N ALA A 15 4.71 -17.28 1.78
CA ALA A 15 4.09 -17.03 3.08
C ALA A 15 2.80 -17.85 3.22
N ARG A 16 2.52 -18.23 4.46
CA ARG A 16 1.34 -18.98 4.85
C ARG A 16 0.57 -18.29 5.96
N ILE A 17 -0.68 -18.69 6.15
CA ILE A 17 -1.47 -18.32 7.32
C ILE A 17 -0.87 -19.08 8.52
N ALA A 18 -0.56 -18.35 9.61
CA ALA A 18 0.09 -18.96 10.78
C ALA A 18 -0.82 -19.94 11.52
N GLU A 19 -2.15 -19.73 11.48
CA GLU A 19 -3.14 -20.51 12.22
C GLU A 19 -3.30 -21.95 11.67
N ASP A 20 -3.42 -22.08 10.34
CA ASP A 20 -3.76 -23.35 9.69
C ASP A 20 -2.69 -23.87 8.71
N GLY A 21 -1.62 -23.09 8.50
CA GLY A 21 -0.53 -23.43 7.61
C GLY A 21 -0.86 -23.32 6.12
N THR A 22 -2.02 -22.75 5.75
CA THR A 22 -2.40 -22.58 4.34
C THR A 22 -1.44 -21.66 3.61
N GLU A 23 -0.74 -22.15 2.60
CA GLU A 23 0.21 -21.39 1.79
C GLU A 23 -0.54 -20.45 0.84
N ILE A 24 -0.30 -19.14 0.97
CA ILE A 24 -0.94 -18.10 0.16
C ILE A 24 0.03 -17.53 -0.87
N LEU A 25 1.22 -17.08 -0.45
CA LEU A 25 2.27 -16.62 -1.37
C LEU A 25 3.21 -17.79 -1.68
N LYS A 26 3.44 -18.05 -2.98
CA LYS A 26 4.10 -19.26 -3.46
C LYS A 26 5.36 -18.99 -4.29
N GLY A 27 6.02 -17.85 -4.01
CA GLY A 27 7.19 -17.38 -4.72
C GLY A 27 6.88 -16.12 -5.53
N VAL A 28 6.77 -14.99 -4.81
CA VAL A 28 6.56 -13.67 -5.41
C VAL A 28 7.91 -13.01 -5.63
N ASP A 29 8.14 -12.53 -6.87
CA ASP A 29 9.27 -11.71 -7.26
C ASP A 29 8.76 -10.32 -7.67
N LEU A 30 9.27 -9.25 -7.06
CA LEU A 30 8.84 -7.88 -7.34
C LEU A 30 9.97 -6.91 -7.03
N THR A 31 10.18 -5.93 -7.91
CA THR A 31 11.10 -4.81 -7.65
C THR A 31 10.36 -3.50 -7.90
N VAL A 32 10.38 -2.59 -6.92
CA VAL A 32 9.80 -1.24 -7.02
C VAL A 32 10.89 -0.21 -6.74
N ARG A 33 11.04 0.74 -7.65
CA ARG A 33 12.06 1.80 -7.52
C ARG A 33 11.45 3.09 -7.00
N ALA A 34 12.31 3.97 -6.55
CA ALA A 34 11.94 5.33 -6.17
C ALA A 34 11.28 6.07 -7.35
N GLY A 35 10.18 6.76 -7.06
CA GLY A 35 9.36 7.46 -8.04
C GLY A 35 8.32 6.59 -8.74
N GLU A 36 8.39 5.27 -8.62
CA GLU A 36 7.47 4.36 -9.32
C GLU A 36 6.18 4.10 -8.53
N VAL A 37 5.08 4.01 -9.26
CA VAL A 37 3.77 3.55 -8.79
C VAL A 37 3.46 2.24 -9.48
N HIS A 38 3.44 1.15 -8.71
CA HIS A 38 3.08 -0.17 -9.20
C HIS A 38 1.67 -0.54 -8.77
N ALA A 39 0.96 -1.29 -9.61
CA ALA A 39 -0.34 -1.86 -9.27
C ALA A 39 -0.26 -3.39 -9.23
N ILE A 40 -0.82 -3.99 -8.18
CA ILE A 40 -1.06 -5.44 -8.09
C ILE A 40 -2.54 -5.68 -8.33
N MET A 41 -2.84 -6.36 -9.42
CA MET A 41 -4.18 -6.82 -9.79
C MET A 41 -4.26 -8.34 -9.66
N GLY A 42 -5.45 -8.89 -9.64
CA GLY A 42 -5.66 -10.33 -9.62
C GLY A 42 -7.01 -10.71 -9.01
N PRO A 43 -7.45 -11.97 -9.18
CA PRO A 43 -8.71 -12.44 -8.63
C PRO A 43 -8.72 -12.41 -7.09
N ASN A 44 -9.92 -12.51 -6.52
CA ASN A 44 -10.06 -12.64 -5.06
C ASN A 44 -9.37 -13.93 -4.59
N GLY A 45 -8.70 -13.86 -3.43
CA GLY A 45 -7.93 -14.99 -2.88
C GLY A 45 -6.57 -15.23 -3.54
N SER A 46 -6.11 -14.39 -4.48
CA SER A 46 -4.81 -14.58 -5.14
C SER A 46 -3.60 -14.25 -4.25
N GLY A 47 -3.80 -13.59 -3.09
CA GLY A 47 -2.75 -13.24 -2.14
C GLY A 47 -2.35 -11.75 -2.11
N LYS A 48 -3.11 -10.86 -2.79
CA LYS A 48 -2.79 -9.42 -2.88
C LYS A 48 -2.67 -8.75 -1.51
N SER A 49 -3.73 -8.82 -0.69
CA SER A 49 -3.72 -8.25 0.66
C SER A 49 -2.74 -8.97 1.58
N THR A 50 -2.54 -10.28 1.39
CA THR A 50 -1.52 -11.04 2.11
C THR A 50 -0.13 -10.47 1.84
N LEU A 51 0.19 -10.13 0.58
CA LEU A 51 1.46 -9.50 0.23
C LEU A 51 1.64 -8.16 0.99
N ALA A 52 0.64 -7.28 0.98
CA ALA A 52 0.72 -6.02 1.72
C ALA A 52 0.87 -6.23 3.23
N HIS A 53 0.12 -7.16 3.81
CA HIS A 53 0.19 -7.49 5.23
C HIS A 53 1.55 -8.04 5.64
N VAL A 54 2.13 -8.96 4.86
CA VAL A 54 3.48 -9.49 5.09
C VAL A 54 4.53 -8.38 5.02
N LEU A 55 4.43 -7.48 4.04
CA LEU A 55 5.35 -6.34 3.89
C LEU A 55 5.22 -5.34 5.05
N ALA A 56 4.03 -5.14 5.57
CA ALA A 56 3.78 -4.28 6.73
C ALA A 56 4.15 -4.95 8.07
N GLY A 57 4.40 -6.27 8.09
CA GLY A 57 4.71 -7.03 9.30
C GLY A 57 3.49 -7.36 10.15
N ARG A 58 2.30 -7.43 9.55
CA ARG A 58 1.07 -7.77 10.28
C ARG A 58 1.12 -9.22 10.79
N ASP A 59 0.70 -9.41 12.03
CA ASP A 59 0.54 -10.73 12.63
C ASP A 59 -0.44 -11.63 11.85
N GLY A 60 -0.31 -12.95 12.04
CA GLY A 60 -1.17 -13.95 11.42
C GLY A 60 -0.60 -14.57 10.14
N TYR A 61 0.57 -14.13 9.68
CA TYR A 61 1.29 -14.68 8.54
C TYR A 61 2.69 -15.14 8.95
N GLU A 62 3.15 -16.23 8.36
CA GLU A 62 4.50 -16.74 8.51
C GLU A 62 5.20 -16.79 7.16
N VAL A 63 6.35 -16.14 7.03
CA VAL A 63 7.20 -16.24 5.85
C VAL A 63 7.99 -17.53 5.93
N THR A 64 7.84 -18.39 4.91
CA THR A 64 8.46 -19.72 4.88
C THR A 64 9.69 -19.79 4.00
N ASP A 65 9.84 -18.86 3.04
CA ASP A 65 10.99 -18.79 2.13
C ASP A 65 11.06 -17.41 1.45
N GLY A 66 12.20 -17.08 0.87
CA GLY A 66 12.44 -15.85 0.13
C GLY A 66 13.04 -14.73 0.96
N THR A 67 13.29 -13.60 0.29
CA THR A 67 13.89 -12.39 0.90
C THR A 67 13.11 -11.15 0.50
N VAL A 68 13.04 -10.19 1.42
CA VAL A 68 12.45 -8.88 1.18
C VAL A 68 13.43 -7.81 1.64
N LEU A 69 13.95 -7.04 0.70
CA LEU A 69 14.84 -5.92 0.99
C LEU A 69 14.09 -4.60 0.81
N TYR A 70 14.14 -3.77 1.83
CA TYR A 70 13.65 -2.40 1.81
C TYR A 70 14.83 -1.44 1.95
N LYS A 71 15.10 -0.63 0.93
CA LYS A 71 16.31 0.22 0.86
C LYS A 71 17.61 -0.57 1.13
N GLY A 72 17.65 -1.84 0.71
CA GLY A 72 18.78 -2.74 0.96
C GLY A 72 18.84 -3.40 2.33
N MET A 73 17.92 -3.07 3.25
CA MET A 73 17.81 -3.67 4.58
C MET A 73 16.83 -4.84 4.57
N ASP A 74 17.08 -5.88 5.34
CA ASP A 74 16.15 -7.01 5.49
C ASP A 74 14.87 -6.57 6.22
N LEU A 75 13.79 -6.41 5.44
CA LEU A 75 12.48 -5.98 5.96
C LEU A 75 11.86 -7.04 6.87
N LEU A 76 12.11 -8.33 6.62
CA LEU A 76 11.48 -9.41 7.37
C LEU A 76 12.00 -9.51 8.80
N SER A 77 13.21 -9.03 9.07
CA SER A 77 13.79 -8.97 10.42
C SER A 77 13.26 -7.82 11.28
N MET A 78 12.56 -6.84 10.68
CA MET A 78 12.05 -5.66 11.38
C MET A 78 10.67 -5.92 11.98
N ALA A 79 10.45 -5.46 13.22
CA ALA A 79 9.13 -5.38 13.82
C ALA A 79 8.22 -4.36 13.08
N PRO A 80 6.88 -4.49 13.14
CA PRO A 80 5.97 -3.59 12.41
C PRO A 80 6.19 -2.10 12.69
N GLU A 81 6.46 -1.75 13.95
CA GLU A 81 6.74 -0.37 14.36
C GLU A 81 8.10 0.14 13.86
N GLU A 82 9.06 -0.75 13.62
CA GLU A 82 10.35 -0.40 13.00
C GLU A 82 10.15 -0.10 11.52
N ARG A 83 9.39 -0.96 10.81
CA ARG A 83 9.02 -0.72 9.39
C ARG A 83 8.30 0.61 9.23
N ALA A 84 7.36 0.93 10.12
CA ALA A 84 6.64 2.19 10.09
C ALA A 84 7.57 3.40 10.30
N ARG A 85 8.52 3.32 11.26
CA ARG A 85 9.52 4.38 11.50
C ARG A 85 10.50 4.54 10.35
N GLU A 86 10.84 3.46 9.66
CA GLU A 86 11.66 3.47 8.44
C GLU A 86 10.92 4.05 7.23
N GLY A 87 9.59 4.22 7.31
CA GLY A 87 8.77 4.86 6.30
C GLY A 87 8.00 3.88 5.42
N VAL A 88 7.65 2.70 5.91
CA VAL A 88 6.65 1.81 5.32
C VAL A 88 5.27 2.19 5.88
N PHE A 89 4.31 2.45 5.01
CA PHE A 89 2.93 2.78 5.35
C PHE A 89 1.98 1.76 4.74
N LEU A 90 0.97 1.34 5.49
CA LEU A 90 -0.12 0.50 4.99
C LEU A 90 -1.46 1.24 5.16
N SER A 91 -2.16 1.47 4.04
CA SER A 91 -3.59 1.80 4.05
C SER A 91 -4.38 0.50 4.04
N PHE A 92 -5.22 0.29 5.03
CA PHE A 92 -5.96 -0.95 5.21
C PHE A 92 -7.19 -1.01 4.31
N GLN A 93 -7.56 -2.20 3.87
CA GLN A 93 -8.84 -2.43 3.22
C GLN A 93 -10.00 -1.94 4.10
N TYR A 94 -9.95 -2.26 5.40
CA TYR A 94 -10.89 -1.79 6.43
C TYR A 94 -10.13 -0.99 7.49
N PRO A 95 -10.17 0.37 7.44
CA PRO A 95 -9.47 1.21 8.41
C PRO A 95 -9.94 0.97 9.84
N VAL A 96 -8.98 0.79 10.75
CA VAL A 96 -9.26 0.48 12.16
C VAL A 96 -9.74 1.74 12.90
N GLU A 97 -10.72 1.59 13.80
CA GLU A 97 -11.13 2.62 14.75
C GLU A 97 -10.28 2.54 16.02
N ILE A 98 -9.87 3.69 16.55
CA ILE A 98 -9.14 3.76 17.82
C ILE A 98 -9.93 4.67 18.77
N PRO A 99 -10.91 4.13 19.51
CA PRO A 99 -11.71 4.91 20.42
C PRO A 99 -10.88 5.57 21.51
N GLY A 100 -11.21 6.82 21.86
CA GLY A 100 -10.51 7.58 22.89
C GLY A 100 -9.19 8.21 22.46
N VAL A 101 -8.73 8.00 21.23
CA VAL A 101 -7.49 8.57 20.71
C VAL A 101 -7.81 9.56 19.59
N ALA A 102 -7.66 10.86 19.84
CA ALA A 102 -7.91 11.90 18.85
C ALA A 102 -6.96 11.76 17.65
N ASN A 103 -7.47 11.99 16.44
CA ASN A 103 -6.75 11.80 15.16
C ASN A 103 -5.46 12.65 15.12
N THR A 104 -5.53 13.93 15.46
CA THR A 104 -4.36 14.81 15.50
C THR A 104 -3.34 14.42 16.57
N TYR A 105 -3.79 13.94 17.75
CA TYR A 105 -2.90 13.43 18.77
C TYR A 105 -2.13 12.19 18.30
N PHE A 106 -2.86 11.21 17.73
CA PHE A 106 -2.26 10.02 17.12
C PHE A 106 -1.19 10.38 16.10
N LEU A 107 -1.53 11.27 15.15
CA LEU A 107 -0.61 11.67 14.09
C LEU A 107 0.63 12.38 14.59
N ARG A 108 0.48 13.29 15.59
CA ARG A 108 1.63 13.97 16.18
C ARG A 108 2.58 13.00 16.87
N MET A 109 2.04 12.03 17.62
CA MET A 109 2.84 11.00 18.29
C MET A 109 3.57 10.10 17.27
N ALA A 110 2.88 9.67 16.22
CA ALA A 110 3.46 8.85 15.16
C ALA A 110 4.55 9.61 14.40
N LEU A 111 4.29 10.86 13.98
CA LEU A 111 5.26 11.71 13.31
C LEU A 111 6.51 11.95 14.19
N ASN A 112 6.34 12.23 15.48
CA ASN A 112 7.47 12.43 16.39
C ASN A 112 8.27 11.15 16.60
N ALA A 113 7.63 9.98 16.61
CA ALA A 113 8.35 8.70 16.66
C ALA A 113 9.22 8.49 15.40
N ILE A 114 8.72 8.84 14.21
CA ILE A 114 9.47 8.82 12.95
C ILE A 114 10.62 9.84 12.99
N ARG A 115 10.36 11.09 13.41
CA ARG A 115 11.37 12.14 13.50
C ARG A 115 12.50 11.75 14.45
N LYS A 116 12.16 11.23 15.63
CA LYS A 116 13.13 10.73 16.60
C LYS A 116 14.00 9.60 16.04
N HIS A 117 13.39 8.65 15.31
CA HIS A 117 14.11 7.56 14.65
C HIS A 117 15.12 8.10 13.62
N ARG A 118 14.75 9.17 12.91
CA ARG A 118 15.62 9.86 11.93
C ARG A 118 16.62 10.85 12.56
N GLY A 119 16.70 10.94 13.87
CA GLY A 119 17.58 11.88 14.60
C GLY A 119 17.15 13.33 14.50
N LEU A 120 15.89 13.61 14.16
CA LEU A 120 15.31 14.94 14.05
C LEU A 120 14.62 15.33 15.37
N PRO A 121 14.58 16.66 15.72
CA PRO A 121 13.83 17.13 16.87
C PRO A 121 12.33 16.88 16.70
N GLU A 122 11.59 16.80 17.79
CA GLU A 122 10.13 16.75 17.76
C GLU A 122 9.57 17.99 17.06
N ILE A 123 8.45 17.82 16.34
CA ILE A 123 7.73 18.94 15.73
C ILE A 123 7.04 19.75 16.84
N ASP A 124 7.18 21.06 16.82
CA ASP A 124 6.44 21.91 17.74
C ASP A 124 4.93 21.95 17.42
N ALA A 125 4.15 22.53 18.34
CA ALA A 125 2.70 22.49 18.21
C ALA A 125 2.18 23.36 17.04
N MET A 126 2.81 24.49 16.76
CA MET A 126 2.38 25.40 15.70
C MET A 126 2.73 24.87 14.33
N ASP A 127 3.96 24.37 14.17
CA ASP A 127 4.40 23.71 12.92
C ASP A 127 3.55 22.48 12.61
N PHE A 128 3.19 21.70 13.64
CA PHE A 128 2.31 20.55 13.46
C PHE A 128 0.90 20.97 13.01
N LEU A 129 0.31 22.00 13.60
CA LEU A 129 -1.00 22.49 13.19
C LEU A 129 -0.98 22.99 11.73
N SER A 130 0.03 23.76 11.36
CA SER A 130 0.19 24.23 9.97
C SER A 130 0.34 23.05 8.99
N LEU A 131 1.10 22.01 9.36
CA LEU A 131 1.22 20.78 8.57
C LEU A 131 -0.14 20.07 8.42
N VAL A 132 -0.89 19.94 9.51
CA VAL A 132 -2.22 19.31 9.50
C VAL A 132 -3.18 20.05 8.58
N GLU A 133 -3.24 21.37 8.66
CA GLU A 133 -4.09 22.23 7.79
C GLU A 133 -3.70 22.05 6.31
N GLU A 134 -2.41 22.11 5.98
CA GLU A 134 -1.91 21.90 4.62
C GLU A 134 -2.31 20.51 4.08
N LYS A 135 -2.09 19.46 4.87
CA LYS A 135 -2.33 18.07 4.42
C LYS A 135 -3.81 17.70 4.39
N ALA A 136 -4.63 18.26 5.30
CA ALA A 136 -6.07 18.08 5.30
C ALA A 136 -6.73 18.61 4.02
N ALA A 137 -6.23 19.73 3.50
CA ALA A 137 -6.72 20.33 2.25
C ALA A 137 -6.53 19.39 1.03
N LEU A 138 -5.50 18.54 1.01
CA LEU A 138 -5.23 17.60 -0.11
C LEU A 138 -6.32 16.55 -0.29
N VAL A 139 -7.07 16.23 0.75
CA VAL A 139 -8.09 15.18 0.78
C VAL A 139 -9.46 15.73 1.18
N GLU A 140 -9.64 17.04 1.15
CA GLU A 140 -10.88 17.72 1.53
C GLU A 140 -11.40 17.24 2.90
N MET A 141 -10.49 17.13 3.89
CA MET A 141 -10.81 16.68 5.23
C MET A 141 -11.52 17.79 6.00
N GLU A 142 -12.67 17.51 6.57
CA GLU A 142 -13.39 18.45 7.42
C GLU A 142 -12.70 18.63 8.78
N ASP A 143 -12.62 19.87 9.26
CA ASP A 143 -11.98 20.20 10.55
C ASP A 143 -12.59 19.42 11.73
N ALA A 144 -13.90 19.14 11.67
CA ALA A 144 -14.59 18.34 12.67
C ALA A 144 -14.02 16.92 12.80
N LEU A 145 -13.52 16.33 11.72
CA LEU A 145 -12.93 14.98 11.73
C LEU A 145 -11.51 14.98 12.30
N LEU A 146 -10.78 16.08 12.21
CA LEU A 146 -9.42 16.20 12.74
C LEU A 146 -9.37 16.09 14.26
N SER A 147 -10.39 16.59 14.96
CA SER A 147 -10.49 16.55 16.42
C SER A 147 -11.16 15.29 16.98
N ARG A 148 -11.84 14.49 16.14
CA ARG A 148 -12.48 13.23 16.53
C ARG A 148 -11.45 12.13 16.72
N ASN A 149 -11.88 11.06 17.39
CA ASN A 149 -11.05 9.86 17.54
C ASN A 149 -10.82 9.20 16.17
N VAL A 150 -9.68 8.53 16.04
CA VAL A 150 -9.25 7.89 14.79
C VAL A 150 -10.35 6.98 14.24
N ASN A 151 -10.93 7.36 13.11
CA ASN A 151 -11.96 6.64 12.36
C ASN A 151 -13.29 6.35 13.12
N GLU A 152 -13.44 6.77 14.38
CA GLU A 152 -14.62 6.47 15.18
C GLU A 152 -15.86 7.19 14.62
N GLY A 153 -16.82 6.39 14.16
CA GLY A 153 -18.06 6.87 13.55
C GLY A 153 -17.86 7.62 12.22
N PHE A 154 -16.74 7.43 11.53
CA PHE A 154 -16.53 7.92 10.19
C PHE A 154 -17.27 7.04 9.19
N SER A 155 -17.82 7.65 8.14
CA SER A 155 -18.29 6.92 6.95
C SER A 155 -17.13 6.22 6.23
N GLY A 156 -17.42 5.29 5.32
CA GLY A 156 -16.39 4.62 4.54
C GLY A 156 -15.49 5.59 3.77
N GLY A 157 -16.08 6.61 3.14
CA GLY A 157 -15.34 7.64 2.41
C GLY A 157 -14.46 8.50 3.31
N GLU A 158 -14.97 8.91 4.49
CA GLU A 158 -14.19 9.66 5.47
C GLU A 158 -13.03 8.83 6.03
N LYS A 159 -13.21 7.54 6.29
CA LYS A 159 -12.14 6.63 6.71
C LYS A 159 -11.04 6.55 5.67
N LYS A 160 -11.38 6.40 4.39
CA LYS A 160 -10.39 6.34 3.31
C LYS A 160 -9.68 7.68 3.10
N ARG A 161 -10.40 8.80 3.16
CA ARG A 161 -9.77 10.14 3.14
C ARG A 161 -8.82 10.32 4.32
N ASN A 162 -9.22 9.86 5.52
CA ASN A 162 -8.36 9.91 6.72
C ASN A 162 -7.08 9.09 6.56
N GLU A 163 -7.10 7.93 5.91
CA GLU A 163 -5.89 7.15 5.63
C GLU A 163 -4.94 7.89 4.69
N ILE A 164 -5.44 8.53 3.62
CA ILE A 164 -4.59 9.33 2.74
C ILE A 164 -4.07 10.60 3.44
N PHE A 165 -4.87 11.21 4.31
CA PHE A 165 -4.43 12.29 5.18
C PHE A 165 -3.30 11.83 6.12
N GLN A 166 -3.43 10.68 6.77
CA GLN A 166 -2.37 10.07 7.59
C GLN A 166 -1.10 9.84 6.77
N MET A 167 -1.24 9.29 5.56
CA MET A 167 -0.11 9.11 4.64
C MET A 167 0.56 10.44 4.30
N ALA A 168 -0.22 11.49 4.07
CA ALA A 168 0.30 12.83 3.75
C ALA A 168 1.10 13.45 4.91
N VAL A 169 0.63 13.27 6.15
CA VAL A 169 1.28 13.79 7.36
C VAL A 169 2.54 13.00 7.70
N LEU A 170 2.50 11.67 7.59
CA LEU A 170 3.61 10.78 7.98
C LEU A 170 4.71 10.69 6.92
N ASP A 171 4.43 11.07 5.69
CA ASP A 171 5.38 11.16 4.57
C ASP A 171 6.25 9.90 4.39
N PRO A 172 5.62 8.73 4.08
CA PRO A 172 6.33 7.47 3.94
C PRO A 172 7.15 7.39 2.65
N THR A 173 8.21 6.59 2.65
CA THR A 173 8.99 6.26 1.45
C THR A 173 8.35 5.15 0.62
N LEU A 174 7.67 4.19 1.29
CA LEU A 174 6.91 3.12 0.64
C LEU A 174 5.46 3.14 1.14
N ALA A 175 4.52 3.40 0.24
CA ALA A 175 3.09 3.35 0.53
C ALA A 175 2.48 2.08 -0.07
N LEU A 176 1.92 1.22 0.79
CA LEU A 176 1.14 0.05 0.42
C LEU A 176 -0.34 0.42 0.55
N LEU A 177 -1.06 0.49 -0.57
CA LEU A 177 -2.43 0.97 -0.63
C LEU A 177 -3.36 -0.21 -0.98
N ASP A 178 -3.93 -0.83 0.06
CA ASP A 178 -4.76 -2.04 -0.10
C ASP A 178 -6.23 -1.67 -0.25
N GLU A 179 -6.77 -1.87 -1.46
CA GLU A 179 -8.16 -1.62 -1.85
C GLU A 179 -8.72 -0.27 -1.37
N THR A 180 -7.94 0.80 -1.59
CA THR A 180 -8.33 2.16 -1.18
C THR A 180 -9.59 2.69 -1.86
N ASP A 181 -10.07 2.01 -2.89
CA ASP A 181 -11.28 2.31 -3.65
C ASP A 181 -12.52 1.52 -3.20
N SER A 182 -12.34 0.56 -2.27
CA SER A 182 -13.44 -0.30 -1.82
C SER A 182 -14.53 0.51 -1.10
N GLY A 183 -15.78 0.37 -1.56
CA GLY A 183 -16.95 1.03 -0.96
C GLY A 183 -17.05 2.54 -1.20
N LEU A 184 -16.22 3.13 -2.05
CA LEU A 184 -16.29 4.54 -2.41
C LEU A 184 -17.25 4.80 -3.58
N ASP A 185 -18.03 5.88 -3.47
CA ASP A 185 -18.68 6.49 -4.61
C ASP A 185 -17.65 7.20 -5.53
N ILE A 186 -18.13 7.72 -6.66
CA ILE A 186 -17.25 8.32 -7.67
C ILE A 186 -16.55 9.59 -7.14
N ASP A 187 -17.23 10.38 -6.34
CA ASP A 187 -16.69 11.66 -5.87
C ASP A 187 -15.65 11.43 -4.77
N ALA A 188 -15.94 10.54 -3.80
CA ALA A 188 -14.97 10.13 -2.79
C ALA A 188 -13.74 9.47 -3.42
N LEU A 189 -13.92 8.64 -4.46
CA LEU A 189 -12.81 8.03 -5.21
C LEU A 189 -11.92 9.08 -5.87
N ARG A 190 -12.50 10.12 -6.47
CA ARG A 190 -11.72 11.23 -7.08
C ARG A 190 -10.89 11.98 -6.06
N VAL A 191 -11.45 12.28 -4.90
CA VAL A 191 -10.74 12.98 -3.82
C VAL A 191 -9.57 12.13 -3.31
N VAL A 192 -9.82 10.85 -3.01
CA VAL A 192 -8.78 9.89 -2.59
C VAL A 192 -7.67 9.77 -3.63
N ALA A 193 -8.03 9.59 -4.90
CA ALA A 193 -7.07 9.47 -5.98
C ALA A 193 -6.27 10.77 -6.22
N SER A 194 -6.91 11.94 -6.11
CA SER A 194 -6.23 13.24 -6.15
C SER A 194 -5.22 13.38 -5.01
N GLY A 195 -5.60 13.00 -3.78
CA GLY A 195 -4.71 12.96 -2.63
C GLY A 195 -3.50 12.06 -2.87
N VAL A 196 -3.70 10.81 -3.33
CA VAL A 196 -2.59 9.90 -3.67
C VAL A 196 -1.68 10.48 -4.74
N ASN A 197 -2.23 11.04 -5.81
CA ASN A 197 -1.44 11.65 -6.89
C ASN A 197 -0.63 12.85 -6.42
N SER A 198 -1.17 13.69 -5.53
CA SER A 198 -0.47 14.85 -4.96
C SER A 198 0.73 14.43 -4.10
N LEU A 199 0.74 13.20 -3.60
CA LEU A 199 1.81 12.64 -2.79
C LEU A 199 2.87 11.89 -3.60
N ARG A 200 2.76 11.80 -4.93
CA ARG A 200 3.83 11.26 -5.77
C ARG A 200 5.09 12.13 -5.65
N SER A 201 6.23 11.49 -5.49
CA SER A 201 7.54 12.16 -5.48
C SER A 201 8.61 11.24 -6.05
N ALA A 202 9.75 11.82 -6.44
CA ALA A 202 10.88 11.07 -6.98
C ALA A 202 11.49 10.06 -5.97
N ASP A 203 11.25 10.26 -4.68
CA ASP A 203 11.84 9.46 -3.59
C ASP A 203 10.84 8.48 -2.98
N ARG A 204 9.56 8.50 -3.41
CA ARG A 204 8.50 7.62 -2.90
C ARG A 204 8.16 6.52 -3.89
N ALA A 205 8.02 5.29 -3.38
CA ALA A 205 7.43 4.17 -4.09
C ALA A 205 6.00 3.94 -3.59
N MET A 206 5.08 3.60 -4.50
CA MET A 206 3.71 3.25 -4.14
C MET A 206 3.35 1.89 -4.74
N LEU A 207 2.72 1.03 -3.95
CA LEU A 207 2.19 -0.25 -4.37
C LEU A 207 0.67 -0.24 -4.16
N LEU A 208 -0.07 -0.09 -5.24
CA LEU A 208 -1.54 -0.11 -5.25
C LEU A 208 -2.03 -1.55 -5.35
N ILE A 209 -2.89 -1.97 -4.44
CA ILE A 209 -3.57 -3.25 -4.53
C ILE A 209 -5.03 -2.96 -4.84
N THR A 210 -5.50 -3.41 -5.99
CA THR A 210 -6.90 -3.26 -6.39
C THR A 210 -7.32 -4.36 -7.35
N HIS A 211 -8.57 -4.72 -7.32
CA HIS A 211 -9.20 -5.56 -8.32
C HIS A 211 -10.08 -4.74 -9.30
N TYR A 212 -10.16 -3.42 -9.09
CA TYR A 212 -10.94 -2.51 -9.92
C TYR A 212 -10.04 -1.63 -10.80
N GLN A 213 -10.22 -1.73 -12.09
CA GLN A 213 -9.57 -0.83 -13.04
C GLN A 213 -9.98 0.63 -12.85
N ARG A 214 -11.17 0.90 -12.30
CA ARG A 214 -11.69 2.25 -12.07
C ARG A 214 -10.70 3.12 -11.30
N LEU A 215 -10.02 2.58 -10.28
CA LEU A 215 -8.97 3.30 -9.54
C LEU A 215 -7.80 3.68 -10.46
N LEU A 216 -7.38 2.75 -11.33
CA LEU A 216 -6.23 2.93 -12.22
C LEU A 216 -6.49 3.94 -13.35
N ASN A 217 -7.75 4.38 -13.56
CA ASN A 217 -8.07 5.49 -14.43
C ASN A 217 -7.75 6.85 -13.79
N TYR A 218 -7.73 6.92 -12.46
CA TYR A 218 -7.40 8.13 -11.70
C TYR A 218 -5.97 8.13 -11.19
N ILE A 219 -5.45 6.96 -10.77
CA ILE A 219 -4.05 6.79 -10.34
C ILE A 219 -3.36 5.90 -11.37
N ILE A 220 -2.77 6.51 -12.39
CA ILE A 220 -2.11 5.76 -13.47
C ILE A 220 -0.82 5.16 -12.93
N PRO A 221 -0.68 3.81 -12.86
CA PRO A 221 0.55 3.17 -12.45
C PRO A 221 1.57 3.16 -13.59
N ASP A 222 2.86 3.09 -13.23
CA ASP A 222 3.96 2.91 -14.17
C ASP A 222 4.07 1.44 -14.60
N VAL A 223 3.78 0.52 -13.68
CA VAL A 223 3.83 -0.94 -13.92
C VAL A 223 2.62 -1.62 -13.29
N ILE A 224 2.07 -2.61 -13.98
CA ILE A 224 0.98 -3.45 -13.50
C ILE A 224 1.46 -4.89 -13.42
N HIS A 225 1.20 -5.52 -12.28
CA HIS A 225 1.47 -6.92 -12.03
C HIS A 225 0.16 -7.67 -11.79
N VAL A 226 0.04 -8.86 -12.35
CA VAL A 226 -1.09 -9.75 -12.07
C VAL A 226 -0.64 -10.86 -11.14
N LEU A 227 -1.22 -10.87 -9.95
CA LEU A 227 -1.02 -11.91 -8.94
C LEU A 227 -2.15 -12.96 -9.10
N SER A 228 -1.79 -14.19 -9.36
CA SER A 228 -2.71 -15.33 -9.41
C SER A 228 -2.05 -16.56 -8.77
N GLY A 229 -2.82 -17.32 -7.99
CA GLY A 229 -2.32 -18.52 -7.31
C GLY A 229 -1.08 -18.28 -6.44
N GLY A 230 -0.92 -17.09 -5.84
CA GLY A 230 0.21 -16.74 -4.98
C GLY A 230 1.51 -16.37 -5.72
N ARG A 231 1.46 -16.11 -7.04
CA ARG A 231 2.61 -15.75 -7.88
C ARG A 231 2.27 -14.57 -8.78
N ILE A 232 3.26 -13.74 -9.14
CA ILE A 232 3.12 -12.78 -10.24
C ILE A 232 3.23 -13.57 -11.54
N VAL A 233 2.09 -13.67 -12.26
CA VAL A 233 1.99 -14.43 -13.51
C VAL A 233 2.19 -13.56 -14.76
N ARG A 234 1.95 -12.27 -14.64
CA ARG A 234 2.14 -11.30 -15.74
C ARG A 234 2.56 -9.94 -15.20
N THR A 235 3.41 -9.27 -15.96
CA THR A 235 3.78 -7.86 -15.71
C THR A 235 3.65 -7.10 -17.02
N GLY A 236 3.12 -5.88 -16.95
CA GLY A 236 2.92 -5.02 -18.11
C GLY A 236 2.67 -3.57 -17.72
N ASP A 237 2.28 -2.79 -18.70
CA ASP A 237 1.89 -1.40 -18.57
C ASP A 237 0.36 -1.23 -18.46
N LYS A 238 -0.13 -0.01 -18.62
CA LYS A 238 -1.56 0.32 -18.56
C LYS A 238 -2.42 -0.52 -19.52
N SER A 239 -1.88 -1.00 -20.65
CA SER A 239 -2.62 -1.84 -21.59
C SER A 239 -3.03 -3.18 -20.98
N LEU A 240 -2.26 -3.69 -20.03
CA LEU A 240 -2.57 -4.91 -19.30
C LEU A 240 -3.86 -4.76 -18.49
N ALA A 241 -4.09 -3.61 -17.82
CA ALA A 241 -5.32 -3.37 -17.07
C ALA A 241 -6.55 -3.38 -17.98
N LEU A 242 -6.46 -2.76 -19.16
CA LEU A 242 -7.54 -2.76 -20.16
C LEU A 242 -7.86 -4.18 -20.63
N LEU A 243 -6.81 -4.97 -20.88
CA LEU A 243 -6.97 -6.37 -21.30
C LEU A 243 -7.64 -7.23 -20.21
N LEU A 244 -7.30 -6.99 -18.94
CA LEU A 244 -7.91 -7.68 -17.80
C LEU A 244 -9.39 -7.30 -17.61
N GLU A 245 -9.76 -6.04 -17.90
CA GLU A 245 -11.17 -5.62 -17.86
C GLU A 245 -11.98 -6.29 -18.98
N GLU A 246 -11.41 -6.35 -20.18
CA GLU A 246 -12.09 -6.92 -21.35
C GLU A 246 -12.23 -8.44 -21.24
N LYS A 247 -11.18 -9.15 -20.83
CA LYS A 247 -11.10 -10.63 -20.88
C LYS A 247 -11.22 -11.32 -19.53
N GLY A 248 -11.20 -10.58 -18.43
CA GLY A 248 -11.09 -11.16 -17.08
C GLY A 248 -9.73 -11.79 -16.84
N TYR A 249 -9.65 -12.69 -15.86
CA TYR A 249 -8.40 -13.36 -15.47
C TYR A 249 -8.24 -14.78 -16.04
N GLY A 250 -9.31 -15.39 -16.58
CA GLY A 250 -9.34 -16.81 -16.98
C GLY A 250 -8.31 -17.19 -18.04
N TRP A 251 -8.06 -16.32 -19.02
CA TRP A 251 -7.06 -16.56 -20.06
C TRP A 251 -5.62 -16.69 -19.55
N LEU A 252 -5.30 -16.08 -18.40
CA LEU A 252 -3.97 -16.19 -17.78
C LEU A 252 -3.72 -17.60 -17.20
N GLU A 253 -4.77 -18.26 -16.71
CA GLU A 253 -4.69 -19.63 -16.22
C GLU A 253 -4.49 -20.60 -17.38
N GLU A 254 -5.11 -20.36 -18.53
CA GLU A 254 -4.93 -21.15 -19.76
C GLU A 254 -3.51 -20.99 -20.31
N GLU A 255 -2.97 -19.77 -20.38
CA GLU A 255 -1.57 -19.54 -20.81
C GLU A 255 -0.56 -20.22 -19.87
N ALA A 256 -0.79 -20.15 -18.57
CA ALA A 256 0.08 -20.82 -17.58
C ALA A 256 0.06 -22.34 -17.70
N ALA A 257 -1.11 -22.92 -18.01
CA ALA A 257 -1.26 -24.36 -18.23
C ALA A 257 -0.59 -24.83 -19.52
N VAL A 258 -0.65 -24.05 -20.58
CA VAL A 258 0.00 -24.35 -21.89
C VAL A 258 1.53 -24.21 -21.77
N GLY A 259 2.03 -23.20 -21.05
CA GLY A 259 3.47 -23.02 -20.81
C GLY A 259 4.12 -24.12 -19.99
N ALA A 260 3.39 -24.73 -19.07
CA ALA A 260 3.85 -25.87 -18.27
C ALA A 260 3.89 -27.19 -19.07
N GLY A 261 3.07 -27.32 -20.11
CA GLY A 261 2.99 -28.53 -20.97
C GLY A 261 4.07 -28.61 -22.07
N THR A 262 4.80 -27.53 -22.34
CA THR A 262 5.86 -27.48 -23.39
C THR A 262 7.28 -27.65 -22.85
N ALA A 263 7.46 -27.85 -21.54
CA ALA A 263 8.74 -28.06 -20.86
C ALA A 263 8.99 -29.52 -20.42
N SER A 264 8.37 -30.48 -21.13
CA SER A 264 8.55 -31.95 -20.88
C SER A 264 9.37 -32.59 -21.97
#